data_06acc69a1453eb11a5fac145d84bf140
#
_entry.id   06acc69a1453eb11a5fac145d84bf140
#
_cell.length_a   1.000
_cell.length_b   1.000
_cell.length_c   1.000
_cell.angle_alpha   90.00
_cell.angle_beta   90.00
_cell.angle_gamma   90.00
#
_symmetry.space_group_name_H-M   'P 1'
#
loop_
_entity.id
_entity.type
_entity.pdbx_description
1 polymer ?
#
loop_
_entity_poly.entity_id
_entity_poly.type
_entity_poly.pdbx_seq_one_letter_code
_entity_poly.pdbx_strand_id
1 'polypeptide(L)'
;MNINEIENCKDGDQVENLTGWVSSIRDHGGLTFIDLRDFTASIQLVFDKSGEVNTKLKNEYYISINGVFKKRDDSLINKKVFLGDSEIEVTNLTVINESKTLPFQIENEIDTDENIRLKYRYLDLRREQMKINIMTRSNTFKSIRSIMNQLNIYEIDTPTLIKSTPEGAKDFLVPSRKSPGSFYALPQSPQMYKQLFMMSGFPNYYQIAKCYRDEDSRKDRQPEFTQLDLEFSDANPSVVKSNIETIIKFVFSDAYDCKVNTPFKSLSYNDAINLYGTDKPDMRIAETLIDITEIFENTEINFLNNIINNDGTVKALHTQHILTRKEIDSLDNDIKELGSNGLGWFKIDNKNISGPLAKLLNKNETNKILEFGSGTLLFQAGEIKSIAKYLDHIRRNIFKPTADETYSFVWIEDFPFFEYEDGNLQPSHHPFTTPKDDQVFKEDPINATALHYDLVLNGVELGSGSQRINNPEIQKLVLEKWGLDEAEIENRFGWFIEALSFGTPVHAGFAIGIDRLVAEVLNQPSIRDVIPFPKTQSGLDPLTNAPATIDEELLEEYNLKYINKDE
;
A
#
# COMPACT_ATOMS: atom_id res chain seq x y z
N MET A 1 -4.12 -36.16 11.32
CA MET A 1 -2.67 -35.84 11.32
C MET A 1 -2.37 -34.93 10.15
N ASN A 2 -1.50 -33.93 10.32
CA ASN A 2 -1.02 -33.05 9.24
C ASN A 2 0.45 -33.35 8.89
N ILE A 3 0.94 -32.80 7.78
CA ILE A 3 2.29 -33.14 7.27
C ILE A 3 3.41 -32.67 8.22
N ASN A 4 3.26 -31.56 8.94
CA ASN A 4 4.27 -31.14 9.91
C ASN A 4 4.38 -32.11 11.12
N GLU A 5 3.30 -32.77 11.50
CA GLU A 5 3.32 -33.69 12.62
C GLU A 5 4.16 -34.93 12.33
N ILE A 6 4.41 -35.28 11.08
CA ILE A 6 5.25 -36.42 10.67
C ILE A 6 6.72 -36.03 10.43
N GLU A 7 7.12 -34.78 10.62
CA GLU A 7 8.53 -34.33 10.47
C GLU A 7 9.50 -35.14 11.36
N ASN A 8 9.04 -35.50 12.54
CA ASN A 8 9.82 -36.25 13.54
C ASN A 8 9.69 -37.77 13.45
N CYS A 9 8.94 -38.28 12.44
CA CYS A 9 8.82 -39.71 12.22
C CYS A 9 10.17 -40.32 11.78
N LYS A 10 10.38 -41.55 12.23
CA LYS A 10 11.56 -42.36 11.86
C LYS A 10 11.18 -43.33 10.75
N ASP A 11 12.21 -43.80 10.03
CA ASP A 11 12.02 -44.83 9.03
C ASP A 11 11.32 -46.08 9.63
N GLY A 12 10.20 -46.46 9.02
CA GLY A 12 9.35 -47.57 9.48
C GLY A 12 8.18 -47.18 10.39
N ASP A 13 8.08 -45.93 10.83
CA ASP A 13 6.95 -45.49 11.67
C ASP A 13 5.62 -45.53 10.92
N GLN A 14 4.54 -45.91 11.63
CA GLN A 14 3.19 -45.93 11.08
C GLN A 14 2.61 -44.49 11.02
N VAL A 15 2.05 -44.13 9.89
CA VAL A 15 1.33 -42.87 9.65
C VAL A 15 -0.14 -43.23 9.49
N GLU A 16 -0.99 -42.66 10.34
CA GLU A 16 -2.43 -42.94 10.33
C GLU A 16 -3.24 -41.65 10.08
N ASN A 17 -4.24 -41.77 9.22
CA ASN A 17 -5.18 -40.68 8.92
C ASN A 17 -4.50 -39.37 8.52
N LEU A 18 -3.43 -39.44 7.71
CA LEU A 18 -2.84 -38.26 7.10
C LEU A 18 -3.75 -37.76 5.99
N THR A 19 -4.18 -36.50 6.08
CA THR A 19 -5.12 -35.91 5.12
C THR A 19 -4.47 -34.78 4.31
N GLY A 20 -4.91 -34.63 3.07
CA GLY A 20 -4.46 -33.54 2.21
C GLY A 20 -5.08 -33.60 0.82
N TRP A 21 -4.70 -32.64 0.00
CA TRP A 21 -5.07 -32.58 -1.41
C TRP A 21 -4.01 -33.25 -2.28
N VAL A 22 -4.46 -34.00 -3.27
CA VAL A 22 -3.60 -34.54 -4.35
C VAL A 22 -3.13 -33.39 -5.22
N SER A 23 -1.87 -32.95 -5.12
CA SER A 23 -1.35 -31.83 -5.92
C SER A 23 -0.76 -32.28 -7.25
N SER A 24 -0.14 -33.44 -7.32
CA SER A 24 0.36 -34.02 -8.57
C SER A 24 0.27 -35.54 -8.56
N ILE A 25 0.16 -36.14 -9.73
CA ILE A 25 0.15 -37.61 -9.93
C ILE A 25 1.14 -37.96 -11.02
N ARG A 26 2.07 -38.86 -10.74
CA ARG A 26 3.07 -39.36 -11.69
C ARG A 26 3.04 -40.88 -11.74
N ASP A 27 2.89 -41.45 -12.92
CA ASP A 27 2.88 -42.89 -13.15
C ASP A 27 4.21 -43.35 -13.77
N HIS A 28 4.92 -44.23 -13.09
CA HIS A 28 6.18 -44.80 -13.55
C HIS A 28 6.09 -46.33 -13.62
N GLY A 29 5.32 -46.84 -14.58
CA GLY A 29 5.31 -48.25 -14.95
C GLY A 29 4.68 -49.21 -13.91
N GLY A 30 5.22 -49.33 -12.75
CA GLY A 30 4.74 -50.21 -11.65
C GLY A 30 4.34 -49.46 -10.40
N LEU A 31 4.85 -48.26 -10.21
CA LEU A 31 4.60 -47.41 -9.05
C LEU A 31 3.86 -46.12 -9.47
N THR A 32 2.97 -45.67 -8.62
CA THR A 32 2.34 -44.36 -8.75
C THR A 32 2.85 -43.47 -7.64
N PHE A 33 3.34 -42.28 -7.99
CA PHE A 33 3.78 -41.25 -7.07
C PHE A 33 2.75 -40.13 -7.03
N ILE A 34 2.38 -39.71 -5.83
CA ILE A 34 1.44 -38.63 -5.60
C ILE A 34 2.09 -37.65 -4.64
N ASP A 35 2.07 -36.36 -4.97
CA ASP A 35 2.40 -35.33 -4.00
C ASP A 35 1.12 -34.96 -3.26
N LEU A 36 1.06 -35.29 -1.96
CA LEU A 36 0.01 -34.90 -1.05
C LEU A 36 0.39 -33.54 -0.44
N ARG A 37 -0.49 -32.58 -0.54
CA ARG A 37 -0.32 -31.23 0.03
C ARG A 37 -1.38 -30.97 1.08
N ASP A 38 -0.98 -30.46 2.22
CA ASP A 38 -1.89 -29.84 3.18
C ASP A 38 -1.62 -28.34 3.31
N PHE A 39 -2.14 -27.72 4.36
CA PHE A 39 -1.88 -26.31 4.65
C PHE A 39 -0.41 -26.05 5.01
N THR A 40 0.26 -27.03 5.62
CA THR A 40 1.59 -26.86 6.21
C THR A 40 2.72 -27.14 5.22
N ALA A 41 2.58 -28.22 4.42
CA ALA A 41 3.64 -28.70 3.55
C ALA A 41 3.12 -29.65 2.46
N SER A 42 4.07 -30.30 1.76
CA SER A 42 3.80 -31.38 0.80
C SER A 42 4.71 -32.55 1.08
N ILE A 43 4.19 -33.79 0.90
CA ILE A 43 4.96 -35.02 1.01
C ILE A 43 4.63 -35.97 -0.15
N GLN A 44 5.61 -36.74 -0.61
CA GLN A 44 5.39 -37.76 -1.62
C GLN A 44 4.77 -39.00 -1.01
N LEU A 45 3.74 -39.50 -1.65
CA LEU A 45 3.14 -40.79 -1.42
C LEU A 45 3.58 -41.77 -2.51
N VAL A 46 3.85 -43.00 -2.16
CA VAL A 46 4.21 -44.10 -3.09
C VAL A 46 3.15 -45.19 -2.99
N PHE A 47 2.64 -45.57 -4.15
CA PHE A 47 1.66 -46.64 -4.30
C PHE A 47 2.22 -47.75 -5.16
N ASP A 48 2.19 -48.96 -4.66
CA ASP A 48 2.40 -50.15 -5.48
C ASP A 48 1.10 -50.50 -6.24
N LYS A 49 1.16 -50.64 -7.55
CA LYS A 49 0.01 -50.99 -8.40
C LYS A 49 -0.52 -52.43 -8.15
N SER A 50 0.25 -53.27 -7.46
CA SER A 50 -0.19 -54.60 -7.05
C SER A 50 -1.19 -54.56 -5.88
N GLY A 51 -1.32 -53.40 -5.19
CA GLY A 51 -2.27 -53.19 -4.10
C GLY A 51 -3.68 -52.80 -4.55
N GLU A 52 -4.67 -53.01 -3.71
CA GLU A 52 -6.11 -52.73 -4.00
C GLU A 52 -6.48 -51.24 -4.16
N VAL A 53 -5.49 -50.33 -4.20
CA VAL A 53 -5.74 -48.89 -4.35
C VAL A 53 -5.98 -48.52 -5.82
N ASN A 54 -7.07 -49.03 -6.38
CA ASN A 54 -7.44 -48.81 -7.79
C ASN A 54 -8.45 -47.64 -7.93
N THR A 55 -8.20 -46.50 -7.27
CA THR A 55 -9.03 -45.32 -7.40
C THR A 55 -8.46 -44.41 -8.48
N LYS A 56 -9.31 -43.96 -9.42
CA LYS A 56 -8.97 -42.95 -10.44
C LYS A 56 -8.86 -41.58 -9.74
N LEU A 57 -7.73 -41.36 -9.03
CA LEU A 57 -7.44 -40.08 -8.40
C LEU A 57 -7.24 -38.99 -9.45
N LYS A 58 -7.64 -37.77 -9.08
CA LYS A 58 -7.38 -36.54 -9.85
C LYS A 58 -6.78 -35.49 -8.93
N ASN A 59 -6.15 -34.51 -9.55
CA ASN A 59 -5.65 -33.35 -8.82
C ASN A 59 -6.76 -32.69 -8.02
N GLU A 60 -6.38 -32.20 -6.83
CA GLU A 60 -7.23 -31.53 -5.85
C GLU A 60 -8.34 -32.44 -5.23
N TYR A 61 -8.28 -33.77 -5.42
CA TYR A 61 -9.06 -34.66 -4.56
C TYR A 61 -8.52 -34.57 -3.14
N TYR A 62 -9.41 -34.46 -2.15
CA TYR A 62 -9.05 -34.49 -0.74
C TYR A 62 -9.12 -35.92 -0.24
N ILE A 63 -7.99 -36.43 0.20
CA ILE A 63 -7.83 -37.84 0.58
C ILE A 63 -7.33 -38.00 2.01
N SER A 64 -7.57 -39.17 2.59
CA SER A 64 -6.94 -39.65 3.80
C SER A 64 -6.15 -40.90 3.48
N ILE A 65 -4.94 -41.03 4.01
CA ILE A 65 -4.08 -42.20 3.82
C ILE A 65 -3.61 -42.77 5.17
N ASN A 66 -3.36 -44.04 5.17
CA ASN A 66 -2.51 -44.74 6.14
C ASN A 66 -1.33 -45.31 5.40
N GLY A 67 -0.16 -45.39 6.05
CA GLY A 67 1.05 -45.89 5.41
C GLY A 67 2.22 -45.97 6.35
N VAL A 68 3.38 -46.23 5.79
CA VAL A 68 4.65 -46.35 6.51
C VAL A 68 5.56 -45.21 6.06
N PHE A 69 6.08 -44.45 7.01
CA PHE A 69 7.06 -43.39 6.72
C PHE A 69 8.40 -44.02 6.32
N LYS A 70 8.96 -43.58 5.22
CA LYS A 70 10.20 -44.06 4.66
C LYS A 70 11.18 -42.94 4.38
N LYS A 71 12.45 -43.15 4.69
CA LYS A 71 13.54 -42.31 4.21
C LYS A 71 13.90 -42.70 2.79
N ARG A 72 14.13 -41.73 1.92
CA ARG A 72 14.57 -41.96 0.55
C ARG A 72 16.06 -42.22 0.49
N ASP A 73 16.50 -42.95 -0.52
CA ASP A 73 17.91 -43.08 -0.85
C ASP A 73 18.51 -41.68 -1.16
N ASP A 74 19.77 -41.49 -0.80
CA ASP A 74 20.49 -40.22 -0.95
C ASP A 74 20.40 -39.64 -2.38
N SER A 75 20.36 -40.52 -3.39
CA SER A 75 20.23 -40.16 -4.79
C SER A 75 18.87 -39.62 -5.21
N LEU A 76 17.83 -39.83 -4.39
CA LEU A 76 16.43 -39.46 -4.65
C LEU A 76 15.98 -38.27 -3.81
N ILE A 77 16.85 -37.71 -2.97
CA ILE A 77 16.52 -36.58 -2.09
C ILE A 77 16.26 -35.31 -2.91
N ASN A 78 15.10 -34.71 -2.72
CA ASN A 78 14.77 -33.40 -3.28
C ASN A 78 14.95 -32.30 -2.22
N LYS A 79 16.11 -31.67 -2.18
CA LYS A 79 16.45 -30.60 -1.22
C LYS A 79 15.61 -29.32 -1.34
N LYS A 80 14.77 -29.19 -2.38
CA LYS A 80 13.93 -28.01 -2.63
C LYS A 80 12.54 -28.10 -1.97
N VAL A 81 12.18 -29.26 -1.43
CA VAL A 81 10.86 -29.54 -0.88
C VAL A 81 11.01 -29.93 0.59
N PHE A 82 10.13 -29.41 1.44
CA PHE A 82 10.01 -29.86 2.83
C PHE A 82 9.75 -31.37 2.85
N LEU A 83 10.41 -32.10 3.73
CA LEU A 83 10.40 -33.58 3.75
C LEU A 83 10.77 -34.23 2.40
N GLY A 84 11.56 -33.57 1.56
CA GLY A 84 12.01 -34.12 0.28
C GLY A 84 13.01 -35.27 0.40
N ASP A 85 13.49 -35.60 1.60
CA ASP A 85 14.28 -36.78 1.98
C ASP A 85 13.39 -37.96 2.42
N SER A 86 12.07 -37.79 2.39
CA SER A 86 11.11 -38.74 2.95
C SER A 86 9.94 -38.97 2.00
N GLU A 87 9.27 -40.12 2.19
CA GLU A 87 8.04 -40.45 1.48
C GLU A 87 7.18 -41.39 2.36
N ILE A 88 5.92 -41.57 1.97
CA ILE A 88 5.01 -42.52 2.65
C ILE A 88 4.65 -43.62 1.68
N GLU A 89 4.98 -44.85 2.05
CA GLU A 89 4.50 -46.07 1.39
C GLU A 89 3.07 -46.30 1.85
N VAL A 90 2.10 -46.10 0.96
CA VAL A 90 0.68 -46.08 1.31
C VAL A 90 0.13 -47.51 1.40
N THR A 91 -0.50 -47.83 2.53
CA THR A 91 -1.16 -49.12 2.77
C THR A 91 -2.69 -49.05 2.59
N ASN A 92 -3.28 -47.88 2.86
CA ASN A 92 -4.73 -47.65 2.66
C ASN A 92 -4.99 -46.20 2.23
N LEU A 93 -6.00 -46.01 1.38
CA LEU A 93 -6.44 -44.71 0.88
C LEU A 93 -7.95 -44.62 0.90
N THR A 94 -8.45 -43.48 1.38
CA THR A 94 -9.87 -43.12 1.33
C THR A 94 -10.02 -41.77 0.65
N VAL A 95 -10.84 -41.69 -0.39
CA VAL A 95 -11.24 -40.40 -0.97
C VAL A 95 -12.32 -39.82 -0.07
N ILE A 96 -12.00 -38.70 0.59
CA ILE A 96 -12.95 -38.00 1.45
C ILE A 96 -13.87 -37.14 0.58
N ASN A 97 -13.27 -36.43 -0.41
CA ASN A 97 -14.04 -35.60 -1.32
C ASN A 97 -13.36 -35.49 -2.69
N GLU A 98 -14.17 -35.55 -3.74
CA GLU A 98 -13.71 -35.40 -5.11
C GLU A 98 -13.65 -33.90 -5.51
N SER A 99 -12.81 -33.60 -6.50
CA SER A 99 -12.72 -32.27 -7.08
C SER A 99 -13.36 -32.23 -8.47
N LYS A 100 -14.02 -31.12 -8.77
CA LYS A 100 -14.38 -30.78 -10.16
C LYS A 100 -13.12 -30.43 -10.96
N THR A 101 -13.25 -30.32 -12.28
CA THR A 101 -12.19 -29.77 -13.11
C THR A 101 -11.85 -28.36 -12.65
N LEU A 102 -10.55 -28.11 -12.41
CA LEU A 102 -10.08 -26.82 -11.91
C LEU A 102 -10.20 -25.75 -13.01
N PRO A 103 -10.56 -24.50 -12.63
CA PRO A 103 -10.56 -23.37 -13.56
C PRO A 103 -9.14 -22.89 -13.93
N PHE A 104 -8.14 -23.22 -13.12
CA PHE A 104 -6.72 -22.94 -13.32
C PHE A 104 -5.85 -23.90 -12.48
N GLN A 105 -4.58 -23.98 -12.78
CA GLN A 105 -3.61 -24.80 -12.01
C GLN A 105 -3.26 -24.12 -10.67
N ILE A 106 -3.07 -24.93 -9.62
CA ILE A 106 -2.66 -24.45 -8.29
C ILE A 106 -1.12 -24.37 -8.24
N GLU A 107 -0.57 -23.42 -8.99
CA GLU A 107 0.88 -23.18 -9.13
C GLU A 107 1.18 -21.69 -8.96
N ASN A 108 2.42 -21.33 -8.60
CA ASN A 108 2.77 -19.93 -8.39
C ASN A 108 2.81 -19.14 -9.71
N GLU A 109 3.38 -19.72 -10.74
CA GLU A 109 3.47 -19.11 -12.07
C GLU A 109 2.26 -19.54 -12.93
N ILE A 110 1.22 -18.73 -12.95
CA ILE A 110 0.02 -18.96 -13.76
C ILE A 110 -0.32 -17.72 -14.60
N ASP A 111 -0.63 -17.97 -15.86
CA ASP A 111 -1.17 -16.96 -16.80
C ASP A 111 -2.69 -17.00 -16.77
N THR A 112 -3.28 -16.67 -15.62
CA THR A 112 -4.73 -16.68 -15.44
C THR A 112 -5.20 -15.27 -15.05
N ASP A 113 -6.23 -14.79 -15.75
CA ASP A 113 -6.84 -13.50 -15.50
C ASP A 113 -7.21 -13.31 -14.03
N GLU A 114 -6.97 -12.12 -13.49
CA GLU A 114 -7.21 -11.79 -12.09
C GLU A 114 -8.68 -12.02 -11.69
N ASN A 115 -9.65 -11.71 -12.55
CA ASN A 115 -11.07 -11.89 -12.23
C ASN A 115 -11.43 -13.36 -12.05
N ILE A 116 -10.81 -14.27 -12.82
CA ILE A 116 -10.99 -15.72 -12.63
C ILE A 116 -10.39 -16.15 -11.30
N ARG A 117 -9.19 -15.67 -10.96
CA ARG A 117 -8.55 -15.97 -9.68
C ARG A 117 -9.37 -15.43 -8.49
N LEU A 118 -9.93 -14.23 -8.61
CA LEU A 118 -10.80 -13.65 -7.57
C LEU A 118 -12.14 -14.36 -7.45
N LYS A 119 -12.73 -14.81 -8.58
CA LYS A 119 -13.95 -15.63 -8.56
C LYS A 119 -13.76 -16.96 -7.83
N TYR A 120 -12.59 -17.57 -7.99
CA TYR A 120 -12.23 -18.82 -7.33
C TYR A 120 -11.15 -18.60 -6.27
N ARG A 121 -11.24 -17.49 -5.52
CA ARG A 121 -10.20 -17.06 -4.57
C ARG A 121 -9.81 -18.13 -3.56
N TYR A 122 -10.74 -18.96 -3.13
CA TYR A 122 -10.47 -20.09 -2.24
C TYR A 122 -9.55 -21.16 -2.87
N LEU A 123 -9.48 -21.26 -4.20
CA LEU A 123 -8.49 -22.08 -4.90
C LEU A 123 -7.17 -21.32 -5.08
N ASP A 124 -7.22 -20.05 -5.43
CA ASP A 124 -6.04 -19.18 -5.55
C ASP A 124 -5.25 -19.13 -4.23
N LEU A 125 -5.94 -19.08 -3.09
CA LEU A 125 -5.35 -19.14 -1.75
C LEU A 125 -4.65 -20.48 -1.42
N ARG A 126 -4.82 -21.53 -2.21
CA ARG A 126 -4.06 -22.79 -2.09
C ARG A 126 -2.65 -22.70 -2.67
N ARG A 127 -2.37 -21.69 -3.51
CA ARG A 127 -1.03 -21.47 -4.08
C ARG A 127 -0.05 -21.09 -2.98
N GLU A 128 1.17 -21.57 -3.08
CA GLU A 128 2.19 -21.36 -2.05
C GLU A 128 2.46 -19.88 -1.80
N GLN A 129 2.62 -19.07 -2.86
CA GLN A 129 2.82 -17.62 -2.72
C GLN A 129 1.66 -16.95 -1.97
N MET A 130 0.42 -17.33 -2.26
CA MET A 130 -0.75 -16.76 -1.61
C MET A 130 -0.85 -17.16 -0.13
N LYS A 131 -0.47 -18.39 0.21
CA LYS A 131 -0.35 -18.82 1.61
C LYS A 131 0.70 -17.99 2.34
N ILE A 132 1.88 -17.82 1.76
CA ILE A 132 2.95 -16.99 2.33
C ILE A 132 2.43 -15.57 2.57
N ASN A 133 1.75 -14.96 1.61
CA ASN A 133 1.21 -13.61 1.74
C ASN A 133 0.26 -13.48 2.94
N ILE A 134 -0.68 -14.41 3.09
CA ILE A 134 -1.66 -14.36 4.18
C ILE A 134 -1.03 -14.73 5.53
N MET A 135 -0.10 -15.66 5.55
CA MET A 135 0.64 -16.01 6.77
C MET A 135 1.51 -14.87 7.25
N THR A 136 2.23 -14.20 6.35
CA THR A 136 3.03 -13.00 6.66
C THR A 136 2.13 -11.89 7.23
N ARG A 137 0.97 -11.63 6.60
CA ARG A 137 -0.01 -10.70 7.16
C ARG A 137 -0.43 -11.08 8.58
N SER A 138 -0.72 -12.34 8.85
CA SER A 138 -1.08 -12.84 10.18
C SER A 138 0.05 -12.64 11.19
N ASN A 139 1.29 -12.92 10.79
CA ASN A 139 2.47 -12.73 11.66
C ASN A 139 2.72 -11.25 11.92
N THR A 140 2.50 -10.37 10.94
CA THR A 140 2.55 -8.91 11.13
C THR A 140 1.59 -8.47 12.24
N PHE A 141 0.34 -8.94 12.23
CA PHE A 141 -0.63 -8.60 13.29
C PHE A 141 -0.20 -9.12 14.68
N LYS A 142 0.36 -10.33 14.75
CA LYS A 142 0.88 -10.89 16.02
C LYS A 142 2.04 -10.02 16.54
N SER A 143 2.97 -9.66 15.68
CA SER A 143 4.13 -8.85 16.03
C SER A 143 3.71 -7.45 16.48
N ILE A 144 2.77 -6.82 15.78
CA ILE A 144 2.20 -5.52 16.20
C ILE A 144 1.61 -5.64 17.61
N ARG A 145 0.74 -6.61 17.89
CA ARG A 145 0.17 -6.77 19.22
C ARG A 145 1.22 -7.05 20.29
N SER A 146 2.28 -7.78 19.95
CA SER A 146 3.39 -8.04 20.86
C SER A 146 4.10 -6.76 21.28
N ILE A 147 4.48 -5.90 20.32
CA ILE A 147 5.17 -4.64 20.64
C ILE A 147 4.23 -3.64 21.34
N MET A 148 2.95 -3.55 20.96
CA MET A 148 1.99 -2.68 21.64
C MET A 148 1.84 -3.04 23.11
N ASN A 149 1.78 -4.33 23.41
CA ASN A 149 1.74 -4.81 24.80
C ASN A 149 3.03 -4.45 25.57
N GLN A 150 4.21 -4.58 24.94
CA GLN A 150 5.48 -4.18 25.56
C GLN A 150 5.56 -2.67 25.86
N LEU A 151 4.98 -1.86 24.98
CA LEU A 151 4.92 -0.40 25.12
C LEU A 151 3.76 0.08 26.02
N ASN A 152 2.93 -0.83 26.55
CA ASN A 152 1.72 -0.53 27.30
C ASN A 152 0.75 0.40 26.54
N ILE A 153 0.56 0.17 25.23
CA ILE A 153 -0.41 0.88 24.41
C ILE A 153 -1.72 0.06 24.40
N TYR A 154 -2.84 0.71 24.70
CA TYR A 154 -4.14 0.05 24.84
C TYR A 154 -4.80 -0.24 23.48
N GLU A 155 -5.20 -1.51 23.24
CA GLU A 155 -6.05 -1.89 22.09
C GLU A 155 -7.51 -1.57 22.45
N ILE A 156 -8.14 -0.63 21.73
CA ILE A 156 -9.50 -0.17 22.01
C ILE A 156 -10.29 -0.13 20.71
N ASP A 157 -11.49 -0.71 20.72
CA ASP A 157 -12.39 -0.73 19.57
C ASP A 157 -13.16 0.57 19.44
N THR A 158 -13.46 0.95 18.20
CA THR A 158 -14.32 2.08 17.85
C THR A 158 -15.56 1.61 17.10
N PRO A 159 -16.67 2.37 17.13
CA PRO A 159 -17.87 2.04 16.39
C PRO A 159 -17.63 1.93 14.88
N THR A 160 -18.29 0.94 14.25
CA THR A 160 -18.32 0.80 12.78
C THR A 160 -19.54 1.47 12.15
N LEU A 161 -20.64 1.58 12.89
CA LEU A 161 -21.83 2.34 12.48
C LEU A 161 -21.75 3.75 13.07
N ILE A 162 -21.34 4.70 12.26
CA ILE A 162 -21.09 6.08 12.69
C ILE A 162 -21.99 7.08 11.94
N LYS A 163 -21.98 8.33 12.35
CA LYS A 163 -22.53 9.43 11.56
C LYS A 163 -21.59 9.72 10.38
N SER A 164 -22.17 10.00 9.20
CA SER A 164 -21.39 10.46 8.04
C SER A 164 -20.60 11.71 8.38
N THR A 165 -19.29 11.62 8.20
CA THR A 165 -18.33 12.70 8.45
C THR A 165 -17.26 12.65 7.37
N PRO A 166 -17.44 13.38 6.27
CA PRO A 166 -16.50 13.34 5.15
C PRO A 166 -15.11 13.83 5.59
N GLU A 167 -14.13 12.94 5.46
CA GLU A 167 -12.72 13.17 5.78
C GLU A 167 -11.84 13.23 4.51
N GLY A 168 -12.46 13.34 3.32
CA GLY A 168 -11.78 13.39 2.02
C GLY A 168 -12.32 12.40 1.00
N ALA A 169 -12.73 11.19 1.42
CA ALA A 169 -13.39 10.20 0.57
C ALA A 169 -14.91 10.29 0.68
N LYS A 170 -15.63 9.57 -0.18
CA LYS A 170 -17.07 9.33 0.00
C LYS A 170 -17.30 8.20 1.01
N ASP A 171 -18.41 8.32 1.76
CA ASP A 171 -18.80 7.32 2.74
C ASP A 171 -19.65 6.21 2.11
N PHE A 172 -19.46 4.97 2.57
CA PHE A 172 -20.46 3.91 2.39
C PHE A 172 -21.61 4.12 3.36
N LEU A 173 -22.83 4.25 2.85
CA LEU A 173 -24.03 4.49 3.64
C LEU A 173 -24.75 3.19 3.99
N VAL A 174 -25.18 3.06 5.24
CA VAL A 174 -25.96 1.92 5.76
C VAL A 174 -27.31 2.42 6.23
N PRO A 175 -28.43 2.04 5.60
CA PRO A 175 -29.77 2.51 5.98
C PRO A 175 -30.19 1.99 7.36
N SER A 176 -30.91 2.80 8.11
CA SER A 176 -31.44 2.44 9.44
C SER A 176 -32.90 2.01 9.37
N ARG A 177 -33.19 0.74 9.68
CA ARG A 177 -34.56 0.24 9.77
C ARG A 177 -35.35 0.88 10.93
N LYS A 178 -34.66 1.21 12.05
CA LYS A 178 -35.31 1.83 13.25
C LYS A 178 -35.60 3.31 13.07
N SER A 179 -34.94 3.97 12.13
CA SER A 179 -35.13 5.41 11.84
C SER A 179 -35.21 5.56 10.31
N PRO A 180 -36.38 5.29 9.70
CA PRO A 180 -36.55 5.35 8.27
C PRO A 180 -36.13 6.72 7.69
N GLY A 181 -35.40 6.69 6.56
CA GLY A 181 -34.82 7.89 5.95
C GLY A 181 -33.52 8.38 6.58
N SER A 182 -33.04 7.71 7.63
CA SER A 182 -31.72 7.98 8.25
C SER A 182 -30.72 6.89 7.91
N PHE A 183 -29.44 7.27 7.85
CA PHE A 183 -28.35 6.39 7.49
C PHE A 183 -27.23 6.46 8.52
N TYR A 184 -26.61 5.33 8.80
CA TYR A 184 -25.25 5.27 9.31
C TYR A 184 -24.26 5.35 8.14
N ALA A 185 -23.01 5.68 8.44
CA ALA A 185 -21.90 5.52 7.53
C ALA A 185 -20.90 4.49 8.07
N LEU A 186 -20.15 3.83 7.19
CA LEU A 186 -18.97 3.06 7.57
C LEU A 186 -17.78 4.00 7.73
N PRO A 187 -16.88 3.79 8.72
CA PRO A 187 -15.82 4.73 9.04
C PRO A 187 -14.72 4.73 7.96
N GLN A 188 -14.33 5.91 7.51
CA GLN A 188 -13.13 6.08 6.66
C GLN A 188 -11.84 5.82 7.44
N SER A 189 -11.86 6.16 8.72
CA SER A 189 -10.85 5.87 9.74
C SER A 189 -11.46 6.07 11.14
N PRO A 190 -10.84 5.63 12.23
CA PRO A 190 -11.30 5.89 13.59
C PRO A 190 -10.93 7.32 14.09
N GLN A 191 -10.63 8.27 13.19
CA GLN A 191 -9.97 9.55 13.49
C GLN A 191 -10.59 10.34 14.65
N MET A 192 -11.90 10.59 14.62
CA MET A 192 -12.54 11.37 15.69
C MET A 192 -12.64 10.58 17.00
N TYR A 193 -12.91 9.28 16.93
CA TYR A 193 -13.05 8.44 18.13
C TYR A 193 -11.72 8.27 18.87
N LYS A 194 -10.60 8.11 18.16
CA LYS A 194 -9.30 8.00 18.82
C LYS A 194 -8.91 9.32 19.52
N GLN A 195 -9.30 10.48 18.98
CA GLN A 195 -9.14 11.77 19.68
C GLN A 195 -10.06 11.86 20.92
N LEU A 196 -11.30 11.36 20.85
CA LEU A 196 -12.18 11.30 22.01
C LEU A 196 -11.59 10.46 23.15
N PHE A 197 -10.82 9.39 22.86
CA PHE A 197 -10.13 8.65 23.93
C PHE A 197 -9.08 9.53 24.63
N MET A 198 -8.35 10.36 23.89
CA MET A 198 -7.41 11.31 24.51
C MET A 198 -8.15 12.33 25.37
N MET A 199 -9.28 12.87 24.90
CA MET A 199 -10.15 13.75 25.67
C MET A 199 -10.74 13.06 26.91
N SER A 200 -10.93 11.74 26.85
CA SER A 200 -11.42 10.91 27.96
C SER A 200 -10.36 10.55 29.00
N GLY A 201 -9.10 11.02 28.79
CA GLY A 201 -8.00 10.79 29.72
C GLY A 201 -7.20 9.50 29.49
N PHE A 202 -7.40 8.79 28.38
CA PHE A 202 -6.52 7.69 28.02
C PHE A 202 -5.14 8.25 27.58
N PRO A 203 -4.02 7.66 28.04
CA PRO A 203 -2.71 8.16 27.71
C PRO A 203 -2.30 7.81 26.26
N ASN A 204 -2.85 6.72 25.72
CA ASN A 204 -2.56 6.22 24.39
C ASN A 204 -3.69 5.27 23.92
N TYR A 205 -3.68 5.01 22.64
CA TYR A 205 -4.62 4.14 21.96
C TYR A 205 -3.97 3.50 20.74
N TYR A 206 -4.31 2.24 20.45
CA TYR A 206 -4.18 1.70 19.11
C TYR A 206 -5.37 0.81 18.74
N GLN A 207 -5.57 0.64 17.43
CA GLN A 207 -6.54 -0.29 16.87
C GLN A 207 -6.03 -0.82 15.53
N ILE A 208 -6.21 -2.12 15.27
CA ILE A 208 -6.11 -2.68 13.92
C ILE A 208 -7.49 -2.50 13.28
N ALA A 209 -7.70 -1.33 12.69
CA ALA A 209 -9.00 -0.85 12.25
C ALA A 209 -9.32 -1.30 10.82
N LYS A 210 -10.58 -1.68 10.58
CA LYS A 210 -11.15 -1.74 9.24
C LYS A 210 -11.62 -0.36 8.83
N CYS A 211 -11.15 0.09 7.66
CA CYS A 211 -11.46 1.38 7.07
C CYS A 211 -12.18 1.17 5.73
N TYR A 212 -13.11 2.07 5.42
CA TYR A 212 -13.98 1.98 4.26
C TYR A 212 -13.98 3.32 3.52
N ARG A 213 -13.66 3.31 2.22
CA ARG A 213 -13.65 4.52 1.39
C ARG A 213 -14.25 4.19 0.04
N ASP A 214 -15.30 4.90 -0.35
CA ASP A 214 -15.93 4.77 -1.67
C ASP A 214 -15.17 5.63 -2.69
N GLU A 215 -14.04 5.09 -3.10
CA GLU A 215 -13.10 5.69 -4.06
C GLU A 215 -12.79 4.71 -5.19
N ASP A 216 -12.24 5.24 -6.28
CA ASP A 216 -11.76 4.42 -7.38
C ASP A 216 -10.65 3.47 -6.91
N SER A 217 -10.88 2.18 -7.08
CA SER A 217 -9.89 1.15 -6.74
C SER A 217 -8.69 1.21 -7.68
N ARG A 218 -7.49 1.11 -7.10
CA ARG A 218 -6.20 1.06 -7.81
C ARG A 218 -5.39 -0.14 -7.34
N LYS A 219 -4.19 -0.32 -7.85
CA LYS A 219 -3.28 -1.38 -7.39
C LYS A 219 -2.96 -1.28 -5.89
N ASP A 220 -2.94 -0.07 -5.36
CA ASP A 220 -2.62 0.30 -3.98
C ASP A 220 -3.83 0.81 -3.16
N ARG A 221 -5.06 0.72 -3.71
CA ARG A 221 -6.30 1.16 -3.06
C ARG A 221 -7.40 0.13 -3.18
N GLN A 222 -8.11 -0.09 -2.08
CA GLN A 222 -9.29 -0.93 -1.97
C GLN A 222 -10.40 -0.19 -1.22
N PRO A 223 -11.70 -0.46 -1.52
CA PRO A 223 -12.82 0.18 -0.82
C PRO A 223 -12.90 -0.21 0.65
N GLU A 224 -12.35 -1.35 1.01
CA GLU A 224 -12.14 -1.79 2.39
C GLU A 224 -10.69 -2.24 2.59
N PHE A 225 -10.03 -1.71 3.61
CA PHE A 225 -8.63 -1.97 3.90
C PHE A 225 -8.36 -1.95 5.41
N THR A 226 -7.14 -2.25 5.82
CA THR A 226 -6.77 -2.33 7.23
C THR A 226 -5.67 -1.34 7.56
N GLN A 227 -5.88 -0.55 8.62
CA GLN A 227 -4.87 0.33 9.20
C GLN A 227 -4.50 -0.10 10.62
N LEU A 228 -3.26 0.13 10.99
CA LEU A 228 -2.86 0.27 12.38
C LEU A 228 -2.99 1.75 12.74
N ASP A 229 -4.00 2.08 13.52
CA ASP A 229 -4.24 3.45 14.00
C ASP A 229 -3.71 3.61 15.42
N LEU A 230 -3.03 4.73 15.68
CA LEU A 230 -2.46 5.10 16.97
C LEU A 230 -2.82 6.54 17.32
N GLU A 231 -2.96 6.81 18.62
CA GLU A 231 -3.08 8.16 19.16
C GLU A 231 -2.42 8.22 20.54
N PHE A 232 -1.78 9.35 20.86
CA PHE A 232 -1.04 9.57 22.09
C PHE A 232 -1.43 10.92 22.69
N SER A 233 -1.74 10.92 23.99
CA SER A 233 -1.95 12.14 24.78
C SER A 233 -0.61 12.74 25.18
N ASP A 234 -0.59 14.06 25.40
CA ASP A 234 0.61 14.84 25.74
C ASP A 234 1.77 14.63 24.77
N ALA A 235 1.47 14.41 23.50
CA ALA A 235 2.42 14.06 22.46
C ALA A 235 2.51 15.12 21.35
N ASN A 236 3.71 15.31 20.86
CA ASN A 236 4.02 16.09 19.67
C ASN A 236 4.55 15.17 18.54
N PRO A 237 4.79 15.69 17.31
CA PRO A 237 5.29 14.89 16.19
C PRO A 237 6.55 14.07 16.50
N SER A 238 7.48 14.62 17.28
CA SER A 238 8.74 13.93 17.61
C SER A 238 8.51 12.68 18.48
N VAL A 239 7.60 12.77 19.46
CA VAL A 239 7.22 11.63 20.31
C VAL A 239 6.56 10.54 19.49
N VAL A 240 5.62 10.91 18.61
CA VAL A 240 4.92 9.93 17.76
C VAL A 240 5.90 9.25 16.81
N LYS A 241 6.75 10.01 16.11
CA LYS A 241 7.76 9.45 15.20
C LYS A 241 8.68 8.45 15.89
N SER A 242 9.17 8.76 17.09
CA SER A 242 10.02 7.85 17.87
C SER A 242 9.30 6.54 18.25
N ASN A 243 8.02 6.61 18.62
CA ASN A 243 7.22 5.42 18.89
C ASN A 243 7.02 4.58 17.61
N ILE A 244 6.69 5.22 16.48
CA ILE A 244 6.51 4.53 15.20
C ILE A 244 7.80 3.85 14.75
N GLU A 245 8.95 4.51 14.86
CA GLU A 245 10.25 3.90 14.56
C GLU A 245 10.54 2.68 15.43
N THR A 246 10.21 2.74 16.72
CA THR A 246 10.34 1.61 17.63
C THR A 246 9.45 0.44 17.21
N ILE A 247 8.20 0.72 16.85
CA ILE A 247 7.22 -0.29 16.38
C ILE A 247 7.71 -0.92 15.08
N ILE A 248 8.07 -0.11 14.08
CA ILE A 248 8.55 -0.59 12.77
C ILE A 248 9.81 -1.45 12.94
N LYS A 249 10.80 -0.99 13.71
CA LYS A 249 12.03 -1.74 14.00
C LYS A 249 11.74 -3.11 14.60
N PHE A 250 10.81 -3.17 15.57
CA PHE A 250 10.41 -4.44 16.19
C PHE A 250 9.70 -5.36 15.20
N VAL A 251 8.69 -4.84 14.47
CA VAL A 251 7.90 -5.64 13.51
C VAL A 251 8.79 -6.19 12.40
N PHE A 252 9.73 -5.39 11.89
CA PHE A 252 10.66 -5.86 10.85
C PHE A 252 11.58 -6.97 11.36
N SER A 253 12.05 -6.86 12.59
CA SER A 253 12.89 -7.91 13.20
C SER A 253 12.10 -9.18 13.53
N ASP A 254 10.90 -9.05 14.10
CA ASP A 254 10.12 -10.17 14.64
C ASP A 254 9.32 -10.92 13.56
N ALA A 255 8.68 -10.17 12.65
CA ALA A 255 7.81 -10.77 11.63
C ALA A 255 8.51 -11.07 10.30
N TYR A 256 9.61 -10.36 9.97
CA TYR A 256 10.25 -10.44 8.66
C TYR A 256 11.73 -10.82 8.70
N ASP A 257 12.29 -11.05 9.89
CA ASP A 257 13.71 -11.34 10.12
C ASP A 257 14.65 -10.31 9.43
N CYS A 258 14.25 -9.04 9.50
CA CYS A 258 14.92 -7.95 8.81
C CYS A 258 15.33 -6.85 9.78
N LYS A 259 16.54 -6.29 9.63
CA LYS A 259 17.02 -5.19 10.47
C LYS A 259 16.72 -3.85 9.79
N VAL A 260 16.13 -2.95 10.54
CA VAL A 260 15.89 -1.55 10.15
C VAL A 260 16.64 -0.63 11.08
N ASN A 261 17.39 0.31 10.50
CA ASN A 261 18.15 1.30 11.27
C ASN A 261 17.27 2.51 11.61
N THR A 262 17.36 2.98 12.83
CA THR A 262 16.70 4.19 13.32
C THR A 262 17.75 5.15 13.93
N PRO A 263 17.51 6.47 13.97
CA PRO A 263 16.32 7.17 13.48
C PRO A 263 16.24 7.24 11.96
N PHE A 264 15.03 7.36 11.42
CA PHE A 264 14.81 7.57 9.99
C PHE A 264 15.20 9.01 9.60
N LYS A 265 15.61 9.19 8.34
CA LYS A 265 15.84 10.53 7.79
C LYS A 265 14.53 11.32 7.74
N SER A 266 14.62 12.64 7.89
CA SER A 266 13.50 13.56 7.69
C SER A 266 13.82 14.53 6.55
N LEU A 267 12.82 14.85 5.75
CA LEU A 267 12.84 15.87 4.70
C LEU A 267 11.61 16.76 4.86
N SER A 268 11.75 18.04 4.55
CA SER A 268 10.58 18.88 4.36
C SER A 268 9.85 18.49 3.06
N TYR A 269 8.53 18.74 2.99
CA TYR A 269 7.75 18.57 1.76
C TYR A 269 8.40 19.31 0.59
N ASN A 270 8.83 20.56 0.83
CA ASN A 270 9.46 21.37 -0.21
C ASN A 270 10.79 20.77 -0.70
N ASP A 271 11.63 20.25 0.22
CA ASP A 271 12.86 19.56 -0.18
C ASP A 271 12.57 18.27 -0.94
N ALA A 272 11.58 17.50 -0.52
CA ALA A 272 11.18 16.29 -1.22
C ALA A 272 10.73 16.58 -2.67
N ILE A 273 9.89 17.58 -2.87
CA ILE A 273 9.46 18.02 -4.21
C ILE A 273 10.63 18.57 -5.03
N ASN A 274 11.48 19.42 -4.43
CA ASN A 274 12.58 20.06 -5.16
C ASN A 274 13.72 19.12 -5.52
N LEU A 275 14.02 18.14 -4.67
CA LEU A 275 15.15 17.22 -4.84
C LEU A 275 14.75 15.91 -5.53
N TYR A 276 13.51 15.47 -5.37
CA TYR A 276 13.09 14.15 -5.86
C TYR A 276 11.89 14.20 -6.80
N GLY A 277 11.19 15.34 -6.89
CA GLY A 277 10.01 15.50 -7.74
C GLY A 277 8.75 14.84 -7.16
N THR A 278 8.75 14.48 -5.89
CA THR A 278 7.64 13.77 -5.23
C THR A 278 7.71 13.93 -3.71
N ASP A 279 6.56 13.90 -3.06
CA ASP A 279 6.41 13.75 -1.60
C ASP A 279 6.66 12.31 -1.10
N LYS A 280 6.89 11.36 -2.01
CA LYS A 280 7.11 9.93 -1.72
C LYS A 280 8.39 9.43 -2.38
N PRO A 281 9.58 9.98 -2.01
CA PRO A 281 10.82 9.63 -2.67
C PRO A 281 11.27 8.20 -2.32
N ASP A 282 11.70 7.44 -3.33
CA ASP A 282 12.51 6.24 -3.09
C ASP A 282 13.94 6.69 -2.81
N MET A 283 14.33 6.64 -1.52
CA MET A 283 15.65 7.09 -1.06
C MET A 283 16.78 6.11 -1.42
N ARG A 284 16.47 4.91 -1.92
CA ARG A 284 17.45 3.96 -2.44
C ARG A 284 18.04 4.42 -3.77
N ILE A 285 17.34 5.31 -4.48
CA ILE A 285 17.84 5.99 -5.68
C ILE A 285 18.55 7.27 -5.20
N ALA A 286 19.86 7.33 -5.36
CA ALA A 286 20.69 8.43 -4.81
C ALA A 286 20.57 9.73 -5.61
N GLU A 287 20.26 9.64 -6.91
CA GLU A 287 20.22 10.78 -7.80
C GLU A 287 19.06 11.72 -7.46
N THR A 288 19.35 13.01 -7.48
CA THR A 288 18.39 14.08 -7.19
C THR A 288 18.18 14.97 -8.41
N LEU A 289 17.10 15.74 -8.40
CA LEU A 289 16.86 16.79 -9.38
C LEU A 289 17.88 17.92 -9.20
N ILE A 290 18.33 18.46 -10.31
CA ILE A 290 19.28 19.59 -10.39
C ILE A 290 18.51 20.81 -10.88
N ASP A 291 18.65 21.93 -10.18
CA ASP A 291 18.13 23.20 -10.65
C ASP A 291 19.09 23.79 -11.69
N ILE A 292 18.60 23.97 -12.89
CA ILE A 292 19.38 24.55 -14.00
C ILE A 292 18.76 25.85 -14.50
N THR A 293 17.88 26.48 -13.72
CA THR A 293 17.17 27.70 -14.07
C THR A 293 18.16 28.84 -14.41
N GLU A 294 19.21 29.00 -13.58
CA GLU A 294 20.26 30.01 -13.79
C GLU A 294 21.02 29.86 -15.12
N ILE A 295 21.03 28.68 -15.73
CA ILE A 295 21.66 28.49 -17.04
C ILE A 295 20.90 29.26 -18.10
N PHE A 296 19.59 29.41 -17.95
CA PHE A 296 18.67 29.96 -18.93
C PHE A 296 18.10 31.34 -18.56
N GLU A 297 18.61 32.02 -17.52
CA GLU A 297 18.14 33.37 -17.13
C GLU A 297 18.14 34.39 -18.24
N ASN A 298 19.11 34.30 -19.16
CA ASN A 298 19.25 35.21 -20.31
C ASN A 298 19.11 34.48 -21.64
N THR A 299 18.25 33.49 -21.69
CA THR A 299 18.06 32.65 -22.87
C THR A 299 17.26 33.33 -23.96
N GLU A 300 17.67 33.09 -25.21
CA GLU A 300 16.89 33.47 -26.40
C GLU A 300 15.79 32.43 -26.75
N ILE A 301 15.71 31.35 -26.01
CA ILE A 301 14.69 30.28 -26.19
C ILE A 301 13.37 30.78 -25.59
N ASN A 302 12.49 31.30 -26.42
CA ASN A 302 11.28 32.04 -26.04
C ASN A 302 10.42 31.35 -24.97
N PHE A 303 10.19 30.03 -25.07
CA PHE A 303 9.34 29.34 -24.11
C PHE A 303 10.00 29.21 -22.72
N LEU A 304 11.33 28.99 -22.66
CA LEU A 304 12.07 28.96 -21.38
C LEU A 304 12.10 30.36 -20.76
N ASN A 305 12.39 31.38 -21.56
CA ASN A 305 12.37 32.78 -21.11
C ASN A 305 10.99 33.16 -20.53
N ASN A 306 9.91 32.79 -21.19
CA ASN A 306 8.55 33.04 -20.69
C ASN A 306 8.27 32.33 -19.37
N ILE A 307 8.72 31.06 -19.21
CA ILE A 307 8.54 30.29 -17.96
C ILE A 307 9.30 30.96 -16.83
N ILE A 308 10.56 31.28 -17.02
CA ILE A 308 11.43 31.87 -15.99
C ILE A 308 10.94 33.27 -15.58
N ASN A 309 10.48 34.10 -16.53
CA ASN A 309 9.92 35.42 -16.23
C ASN A 309 8.58 35.38 -15.47
N ASN A 310 7.93 34.22 -15.41
CA ASN A 310 6.73 33.98 -14.62
C ASN A 310 7.01 33.07 -13.40
N ASP A 311 8.17 33.23 -12.77
CA ASP A 311 8.62 32.51 -11.58
C ASP A 311 8.64 30.97 -11.73
N GLY A 312 8.68 30.47 -12.96
CA GLY A 312 8.89 29.05 -13.24
C GLY A 312 10.34 28.64 -13.13
N THR A 313 10.57 27.35 -13.01
CA THR A 313 11.90 26.73 -12.84
C THR A 313 12.23 25.77 -13.98
N VAL A 314 13.52 25.52 -14.19
CA VAL A 314 14.02 24.45 -15.08
C VAL A 314 14.76 23.44 -14.24
N LYS A 315 14.18 22.25 -14.06
CA LYS A 315 14.76 21.15 -13.29
C LYS A 315 15.22 20.02 -14.21
N ALA A 316 16.34 19.42 -13.88
CA ALA A 316 16.98 18.40 -14.72
C ALA A 316 17.41 17.16 -13.93
N LEU A 317 17.60 16.09 -14.66
CA LEU A 317 18.30 14.88 -14.26
C LEU A 317 19.47 14.65 -15.20
N HIS A 318 20.65 14.33 -14.67
CA HIS A 318 21.81 13.98 -15.47
C HIS A 318 22.18 12.51 -15.24
N THR A 319 22.28 11.76 -16.32
CA THR A 319 22.83 10.40 -16.31
C THR A 319 24.11 10.34 -17.16
N GLN A 320 25.13 9.64 -16.66
CA GLN A 320 26.37 9.41 -17.43
C GLN A 320 26.14 8.53 -18.67
N HIS A 321 24.99 7.86 -18.76
CA HIS A 321 24.63 7.08 -19.93
C HIS A 321 24.12 7.97 -21.06
N ILE A 322 24.68 7.78 -22.27
CA ILE A 322 24.17 8.45 -23.49
C ILE A 322 22.96 7.64 -23.96
N LEU A 323 21.76 8.08 -23.56
CA LEU A 323 20.52 7.42 -23.93
C LEU A 323 20.32 7.38 -25.46
N THR A 324 19.81 6.28 -25.97
CA THR A 324 19.42 6.16 -27.38
C THR A 324 18.19 7.03 -27.67
N ARG A 325 17.90 7.28 -28.95
CA ARG A 325 16.68 8.01 -29.33
C ARG A 325 15.42 7.28 -28.87
N LYS A 326 15.42 5.94 -28.98
CA LYS A 326 14.28 5.10 -28.57
C LYS A 326 13.98 5.18 -27.07
N GLU A 327 15.01 5.21 -26.23
CA GLU A 327 14.86 5.34 -24.77
C GLU A 327 14.26 6.71 -24.41
N ILE A 328 14.76 7.78 -25.04
CA ILE A 328 14.24 9.15 -24.83
C ILE A 328 12.78 9.25 -25.30
N ASP A 329 12.46 8.72 -26.49
CA ASP A 329 11.09 8.74 -27.01
C ASP A 329 10.14 7.92 -26.15
N SER A 330 10.59 6.84 -25.52
CA SER A 330 9.80 6.08 -24.53
C SER A 330 9.47 6.95 -23.31
N LEU A 331 10.48 7.58 -22.69
CA LEU A 331 10.30 8.46 -21.54
C LEU A 331 9.40 9.67 -21.87
N ASP A 332 9.56 10.25 -23.06
CA ASP A 332 8.73 11.35 -23.54
C ASP A 332 7.26 10.95 -23.69
N ASN A 333 7.00 9.76 -24.22
CA ASN A 333 5.65 9.23 -24.32
C ASN A 333 5.03 8.96 -22.93
N ASP A 334 5.80 8.33 -22.03
CA ASP A 334 5.33 8.02 -20.69
C ASP A 334 4.91 9.29 -19.93
N ILE A 335 5.71 10.36 -19.99
CA ILE A 335 5.35 11.62 -19.32
C ILE A 335 4.23 12.38 -20.02
N LYS A 336 4.06 12.21 -21.34
CA LYS A 336 2.91 12.77 -22.07
C LYS A 336 1.60 12.11 -21.65
N GLU A 337 1.61 10.81 -21.39
CA GLU A 337 0.45 10.13 -20.82
C GLU A 337 0.09 10.65 -19.42
N LEU A 338 1.09 11.17 -18.67
CA LEU A 338 0.87 11.86 -17.39
C LEU A 338 0.44 13.32 -17.54
N GLY A 339 0.37 13.85 -18.79
CA GLY A 339 -0.08 15.20 -19.11
C GLY A 339 1.04 16.22 -19.37
N SER A 340 2.30 15.79 -19.55
CA SER A 340 3.39 16.69 -19.96
C SER A 340 3.26 17.13 -21.43
N ASN A 341 3.76 18.34 -21.74
CA ASN A 341 3.89 18.82 -23.11
C ASN A 341 5.07 18.19 -23.88
N GLY A 342 5.97 17.50 -23.20
CA GLY A 342 7.12 16.82 -23.78
C GLY A 342 8.38 16.94 -22.93
N LEU A 343 9.40 16.15 -23.27
CA LEU A 343 10.68 16.05 -22.58
C LEU A 343 11.77 16.88 -23.25
N GLY A 344 12.35 17.84 -22.52
CA GLY A 344 13.57 18.51 -22.92
C GLY A 344 14.80 17.62 -22.67
N TRP A 345 15.75 17.61 -23.60
CA TRP A 345 16.96 16.83 -23.43
C TRP A 345 18.15 17.36 -24.23
N PHE A 346 19.36 17.12 -23.67
CA PHE A 346 20.64 17.27 -24.33
C PHE A 346 21.48 16.00 -24.15
N LYS A 347 22.09 15.52 -25.22
CA LYS A 347 23.16 14.54 -25.16
C LYS A 347 24.49 15.27 -25.23
N ILE A 348 25.37 14.95 -24.30
CA ILE A 348 26.70 15.52 -24.17
C ILE A 348 27.71 14.41 -24.48
N ASP A 349 28.44 14.55 -25.58
CA ASP A 349 29.49 13.61 -25.96
C ASP A 349 30.78 14.38 -26.18
N ASN A 350 31.75 14.19 -25.28
CA ASN A 350 32.97 14.96 -25.18
C ASN A 350 32.71 16.48 -25.06
N LYS A 351 32.86 17.25 -26.10
CA LYS A 351 32.59 18.70 -26.14
C LYS A 351 31.42 19.05 -27.08
N ASN A 352 30.65 18.05 -27.46
CA ASN A 352 29.58 18.20 -28.43
C ASN A 352 28.22 18.05 -27.73
N ILE A 353 27.32 19.01 -27.93
CA ILE A 353 25.94 18.95 -27.41
C ILE A 353 25.02 18.72 -28.61
N SER A 354 24.15 17.71 -28.47
CA SER A 354 23.09 17.45 -29.44
C SER A 354 21.73 17.36 -28.74
N GLY A 355 20.68 17.74 -29.44
CA GLY A 355 19.32 17.76 -28.92
C GLY A 355 18.43 18.77 -29.66
N PRO A 356 17.11 18.76 -29.40
CA PRO A 356 16.18 19.64 -30.13
C PRO A 356 16.52 21.12 -30.00
N LEU A 357 17.01 21.54 -28.84
CA LEU A 357 17.33 22.93 -28.52
C LEU A 357 18.82 23.25 -28.62
N ALA A 358 19.69 22.29 -28.94
CA ALA A 358 21.13 22.46 -28.92
C ALA A 358 21.64 23.58 -29.82
N LYS A 359 20.96 23.83 -30.97
CA LYS A 359 21.32 24.90 -31.91
C LYS A 359 20.89 26.31 -31.46
N LEU A 360 20.02 26.40 -30.48
CA LEU A 360 19.48 27.64 -29.92
C LEU A 360 20.27 28.10 -28.70
N LEU A 361 21.16 27.28 -28.18
CA LEU A 361 21.99 27.62 -27.02
C LEU A 361 23.00 28.71 -27.36
N ASN A 362 23.09 29.72 -26.52
CA ASN A 362 24.18 30.69 -26.57
C ASN A 362 25.49 30.08 -25.99
N LYS A 363 26.59 30.80 -26.09
CA LYS A 363 27.92 30.34 -25.69
C LYS A 363 28.01 30.06 -24.16
N ASN A 364 27.34 30.86 -23.33
CA ASN A 364 27.34 30.70 -21.88
C ASN A 364 26.55 29.45 -21.47
N GLU A 365 25.35 29.30 -22.02
CA GLU A 365 24.50 28.10 -21.81
C GLU A 365 25.23 26.81 -22.24
N THR A 366 25.85 26.84 -23.43
CA THR A 366 26.66 25.75 -23.95
C THR A 366 27.76 25.34 -22.96
N ASN A 367 28.53 26.31 -22.44
CA ASN A 367 29.61 26.05 -21.51
C ASN A 367 29.09 25.45 -20.20
N LYS A 368 28.03 26.02 -19.60
CA LYS A 368 27.44 25.52 -18.37
C LYS A 368 26.87 24.09 -18.53
N ILE A 369 26.25 23.79 -19.69
CA ILE A 369 25.75 22.42 -19.98
C ILE A 369 26.92 21.42 -20.13
N LEU A 370 28.03 21.82 -20.71
CA LEU A 370 29.21 20.97 -20.85
C LEU A 370 29.86 20.61 -19.50
N GLU A 371 29.66 21.41 -18.44
CA GLU A 371 30.16 21.14 -17.10
C GLU A 371 29.57 19.87 -16.48
N PHE A 372 28.39 19.41 -16.93
CA PHE A 372 27.80 18.14 -16.50
C PHE A 372 28.62 16.92 -16.95
N GLY A 373 29.50 17.08 -17.93
CA GLY A 373 30.27 15.97 -18.51
C GLY A 373 29.47 15.14 -19.50
N SER A 374 30.11 14.08 -20.00
CA SER A 374 29.45 13.17 -20.97
C SER A 374 28.25 12.45 -20.35
N GLY A 375 27.17 12.33 -21.14
CA GLY A 375 25.93 11.71 -20.68
C GLY A 375 24.69 12.29 -21.35
N THR A 376 23.56 12.13 -20.69
CA THR A 376 22.29 12.73 -21.11
C THR A 376 21.71 13.58 -20.00
N LEU A 377 21.41 14.83 -20.30
CA LEU A 377 20.69 15.76 -19.45
C LEU A 377 19.23 15.79 -19.89
N LEU A 378 18.31 15.44 -19.02
CA LEU A 378 16.87 15.42 -19.24
C LEU A 378 16.24 16.49 -18.36
N PHE A 379 15.32 17.30 -18.87
CA PHE A 379 14.77 18.41 -18.11
C PHE A 379 13.30 18.69 -18.41
N GLN A 380 12.65 19.32 -17.44
CA GLN A 380 11.32 19.90 -17.52
C GLN A 380 11.38 21.38 -17.10
N ALA A 381 10.51 22.19 -17.68
CA ALA A 381 10.40 23.61 -17.34
C ALA A 381 8.95 23.98 -17.05
N GLY A 382 8.73 24.72 -15.97
CA GLY A 382 7.41 25.15 -15.52
C GLY A 382 7.37 25.42 -14.02
N GLU A 383 6.18 25.58 -13.47
CA GLU A 383 5.98 25.60 -12.02
C GLU A 383 6.38 24.24 -11.43
N ILE A 384 7.17 24.24 -10.34
CA ILE A 384 7.73 23.00 -9.77
C ILE A 384 6.66 21.96 -9.43
N LYS A 385 5.54 22.36 -8.84
CA LYS A 385 4.44 21.45 -8.51
C LYS A 385 3.84 20.74 -9.74
N SER A 386 3.83 21.42 -10.88
CA SER A 386 3.30 20.88 -12.13
C SER A 386 4.25 19.91 -12.82
N ILE A 387 5.58 20.17 -12.77
CA ILE A 387 6.59 19.37 -13.47
C ILE A 387 7.19 18.26 -12.62
N ALA A 388 7.07 18.32 -11.30
CA ALA A 388 7.69 17.40 -10.35
C ALA A 388 7.37 15.92 -10.66
N LYS A 389 6.10 15.59 -10.86
CA LYS A 389 5.65 14.21 -11.13
C LYS A 389 6.29 13.59 -12.40
N TYR A 390 6.58 14.42 -13.41
CA TYR A 390 7.24 13.94 -14.64
C TYR A 390 8.71 13.61 -14.38
N LEU A 391 9.37 14.45 -13.58
CA LEU A 391 10.78 14.26 -13.21
C LEU A 391 10.96 13.05 -12.28
N ASP A 392 10.06 12.83 -11.31
CA ASP A 392 10.10 11.61 -10.50
C ASP A 392 9.89 10.35 -11.34
N HIS A 393 8.94 10.38 -12.29
CA HIS A 393 8.73 9.28 -13.22
C HIS A 393 10.01 8.95 -14.02
N ILE A 394 10.65 9.97 -14.59
CA ILE A 394 11.91 9.83 -15.33
C ILE A 394 13.00 9.29 -14.41
N ARG A 395 13.14 9.83 -13.20
CA ARG A 395 14.14 9.44 -12.20
C ARG A 395 14.05 7.94 -11.88
N ARG A 396 12.85 7.45 -11.57
CA ARG A 396 12.60 6.03 -11.25
C ARG A 396 12.82 5.08 -12.43
N ASN A 397 12.66 5.55 -13.65
CA ASN A 397 12.88 4.72 -14.85
C ASN A 397 14.35 4.62 -15.24
N ILE A 398 15.14 5.69 -15.05
CA ILE A 398 16.54 5.76 -15.46
C ILE A 398 17.46 5.18 -14.40
N PHE A 399 17.24 5.54 -13.13
CA PHE A 399 18.10 5.14 -12.04
C PHE A 399 17.52 3.94 -11.29
N LYS A 400 18.39 3.09 -10.80
CA LYS A 400 18.01 1.87 -10.09
C LYS A 400 18.30 2.03 -8.60
N PRO A 401 17.46 1.44 -7.73
CA PRO A 401 17.76 1.35 -6.32
C PRO A 401 19.12 0.70 -6.08
N THR A 402 19.89 1.21 -5.14
CA THR A 402 21.15 0.61 -4.72
C THR A 402 20.91 -0.74 -4.06
N ALA A 403 21.75 -1.73 -4.36
CA ALA A 403 21.56 -3.10 -3.88
C ALA A 403 21.76 -3.27 -2.35
N ASP A 404 22.32 -2.27 -1.68
CA ASP A 404 22.73 -2.36 -0.27
C ASP A 404 21.58 -2.06 0.71
N GLU A 405 20.51 -1.40 0.27
CA GLU A 405 19.34 -1.11 1.09
C GLU A 405 18.08 -1.81 0.54
N THR A 406 17.59 -2.81 1.27
CA THR A 406 16.31 -3.46 0.92
C THR A 406 15.12 -2.57 1.27
N TYR A 407 15.18 -1.91 2.43
CA TYR A 407 14.13 -1.05 2.95
C TYR A 407 14.69 0.30 3.36
N SER A 408 14.23 1.37 2.74
CA SER A 408 14.62 2.73 3.03
C SER A 408 13.42 3.56 3.46
N PHE A 409 13.47 4.06 4.70
CA PHE A 409 12.43 4.87 5.32
C PHE A 409 12.82 6.34 5.33
N VAL A 410 11.84 7.21 5.08
CA VAL A 410 12.01 8.66 5.23
C VAL A 410 10.72 9.29 5.74
N TRP A 411 10.86 10.21 6.70
CA TRP A 411 9.79 11.11 7.13
C TRP A 411 9.71 12.30 6.18
N ILE A 412 8.49 12.64 5.76
CA ILE A 412 8.20 13.88 5.05
C ILE A 412 7.37 14.76 5.98
N GLU A 413 7.78 16.01 6.16
CA GLU A 413 7.21 16.94 7.13
C GLU A 413 6.94 18.30 6.50
N ASP A 414 6.33 19.21 7.27
CA ASP A 414 6.09 20.58 6.83
C ASP A 414 5.27 20.69 5.55
N PHE A 415 4.24 19.87 5.46
CA PHE A 415 3.30 19.93 4.34
C PHE A 415 2.52 21.25 4.32
N PRO A 416 2.09 21.73 3.14
CA PRO A 416 1.15 22.84 3.07
C PRO A 416 -0.15 22.46 3.82
N PHE A 417 -0.76 23.45 4.47
CA PHE A 417 -2.02 23.21 5.19
C PHE A 417 -3.20 23.08 4.24
N PHE A 418 -3.26 23.95 3.24
CA PHE A 418 -4.25 23.96 2.18
C PHE A 418 -3.60 23.88 0.80
N GLU A 419 -4.37 23.34 -0.14
CA GLU A 419 -4.09 23.38 -1.56
C GLU A 419 -5.32 23.90 -2.32
N TYR A 420 -5.11 24.42 -3.54
CA TYR A 420 -6.20 24.77 -4.42
C TYR A 420 -6.58 23.54 -5.26
N GLU A 421 -7.85 23.14 -5.18
CA GLU A 421 -8.45 22.14 -6.05
C GLU A 421 -9.71 22.76 -6.68
N ASP A 422 -9.77 22.80 -8.00
CA ASP A 422 -10.87 23.41 -8.78
C ASP A 422 -11.24 24.84 -8.32
N GLY A 423 -10.24 25.61 -7.90
CA GLY A 423 -10.39 27.01 -7.46
C GLY A 423 -10.86 27.21 -6.01
N ASN A 424 -11.05 26.13 -5.27
CA ASN A 424 -11.41 26.13 -3.86
C ASN A 424 -10.24 25.71 -2.98
N LEU A 425 -10.15 26.26 -1.77
CA LEU A 425 -9.21 25.79 -0.75
C LEU A 425 -9.68 24.43 -0.22
N GLN A 426 -8.80 23.44 -0.32
CA GLN A 426 -9.02 22.12 0.28
C GLN A 426 -7.90 21.85 1.29
N PRO A 427 -8.20 21.31 2.47
CA PRO A 427 -7.15 20.84 3.37
C PRO A 427 -6.31 19.76 2.67
N SER A 428 -5.00 19.91 2.67
CA SER A 428 -4.08 18.90 2.09
C SER A 428 -4.14 17.56 2.85
N HIS A 429 -4.71 17.60 4.06
CA HIS A 429 -4.88 16.47 4.97
C HIS A 429 -6.26 16.52 5.61
N HIS A 430 -6.53 15.63 6.60
CA HIS A 430 -7.78 15.73 7.36
C HIS A 430 -7.86 17.06 8.15
N PRO A 431 -9.06 17.65 8.33
CA PRO A 431 -9.25 19.00 8.88
C PRO A 431 -8.97 19.13 10.39
N PHE A 432 -8.53 18.07 11.05
CA PHE A 432 -8.21 18.04 12.49
C PHE A 432 -6.71 18.22 12.76
N THR A 433 -5.92 18.55 11.75
CA THR A 433 -4.48 18.78 11.85
C THR A 433 -4.19 20.19 12.37
N THR A 434 -3.24 20.32 13.30
CA THR A 434 -2.81 21.61 13.85
C THR A 434 -1.96 22.38 12.82
N PRO A 435 -2.23 23.68 12.58
CA PRO A 435 -1.29 24.56 11.90
C PRO A 435 0.03 24.66 12.68
N LYS A 436 1.16 24.76 11.97
CA LYS A 436 2.46 24.95 12.61
C LYS A 436 2.58 26.31 13.31
N ASP A 437 1.91 27.32 12.75
CA ASP A 437 1.83 28.68 13.28
C ASP A 437 0.38 29.19 13.09
N ASP A 438 -0.32 29.43 14.23
CA ASP A 438 -1.70 29.88 14.24
C ASP A 438 -1.88 31.28 13.65
N GLN A 439 -0.87 32.16 13.77
CA GLN A 439 -0.98 33.51 13.25
C GLN A 439 -0.83 33.53 11.73
N VAL A 440 0.17 32.83 11.21
CA VAL A 440 0.33 32.64 9.76
C VAL A 440 -0.94 32.02 9.16
N PHE A 441 -1.49 31.00 9.83
CA PHE A 441 -2.73 30.36 9.38
C PHE A 441 -3.93 31.32 9.33
N LYS A 442 -4.06 32.22 10.30
CA LYS A 442 -5.15 33.22 10.34
C LYS A 442 -5.04 34.26 9.24
N GLU A 443 -3.81 34.74 8.99
CA GLU A 443 -3.54 35.84 8.06
C GLU A 443 -3.39 35.35 6.61
N ASP A 444 -2.71 34.21 6.39
CA ASP A 444 -2.41 33.66 5.07
C ASP A 444 -2.48 32.12 5.08
N PRO A 445 -3.68 31.55 5.08
CA PRO A 445 -3.86 30.09 5.22
C PRO A 445 -3.27 29.28 4.08
N ILE A 446 -3.09 29.84 2.88
CA ILE A 446 -2.52 29.13 1.74
C ILE A 446 -1.01 28.90 1.88
N ASN A 447 -0.30 29.80 2.56
CA ASN A 447 1.12 29.66 2.83
C ASN A 447 1.40 29.05 4.23
N ALA A 448 0.35 28.71 4.97
CA ALA A 448 0.50 28.02 6.24
C ALA A 448 0.96 26.56 6.04
N THR A 449 1.81 26.09 6.96
CA THR A 449 2.22 24.68 7.03
C THR A 449 1.51 23.96 8.15
N ALA A 450 1.33 22.66 7.99
CA ALA A 450 0.68 21.78 8.94
C ALA A 450 1.72 21.02 9.80
N LEU A 451 1.40 20.73 11.05
CA LEU A 451 2.12 19.75 11.87
C LEU A 451 1.72 18.33 11.45
N HIS A 452 1.97 18.04 10.19
CA HIS A 452 1.68 16.79 9.52
C HIS A 452 2.99 16.09 9.13
N TYR A 453 2.98 14.78 9.12
CA TYR A 453 4.15 13.97 8.77
C TYR A 453 3.72 12.63 8.17
N ASP A 454 4.34 12.28 7.05
CA ASP A 454 4.17 11.00 6.37
C ASP A 454 5.42 10.15 6.52
N LEU A 455 5.25 8.85 6.66
CA LEU A 455 6.32 7.87 6.58
C LEU A 455 6.28 7.21 5.21
N VAL A 456 7.37 7.34 4.48
CA VAL A 456 7.56 6.73 3.16
C VAL A 456 8.52 5.56 3.28
N LEU A 457 8.16 4.44 2.65
CA LEU A 457 8.98 3.24 2.50
C LEU A 457 9.19 2.97 1.01
N ASN A 458 10.44 2.97 0.53
CA ASN A 458 10.78 2.61 -0.85
C ASN A 458 10.01 3.37 -1.93
N GLY A 459 9.63 4.62 -1.65
CA GLY A 459 8.86 5.42 -2.59
C GLY A 459 7.35 5.23 -2.52
N VAL A 460 6.85 4.56 -1.48
CA VAL A 460 5.43 4.37 -1.18
C VAL A 460 5.11 4.98 0.17
N GLU A 461 4.06 5.78 0.26
CA GLU A 461 3.51 6.27 1.52
C GLU A 461 2.99 5.09 2.34
N LEU A 462 3.68 4.78 3.42
CA LEU A 462 3.31 3.69 4.32
C LEU A 462 2.22 4.12 5.31
N GLY A 463 2.31 5.34 5.78
CA GLY A 463 1.38 5.88 6.76
C GLY A 463 1.53 7.38 6.93
N SER A 464 0.57 7.95 7.62
CA SER A 464 0.37 9.39 7.77
C SER A 464 -0.05 9.73 9.19
N GLY A 465 0.37 10.89 9.69
CA GLY A 465 0.01 11.37 11.01
C GLY A 465 0.10 12.88 11.15
N SER A 466 -0.44 13.37 12.25
CA SER A 466 -0.34 14.79 12.60
C SER A 466 -0.50 15.04 14.10
N GLN A 467 -0.08 16.20 14.55
CA GLN A 467 -0.58 16.76 15.80
C GLN A 467 -1.99 17.28 15.56
N ARG A 468 -2.88 17.06 16.54
CA ARG A 468 -4.30 17.40 16.43
C ARG A 468 -4.59 18.76 17.03
N ILE A 469 -5.57 19.43 16.44
CA ILE A 469 -6.12 20.65 17.02
C ILE A 469 -6.80 20.28 18.36
N ASN A 470 -6.39 20.94 19.43
CA ASN A 470 -7.01 20.81 20.77
C ASN A 470 -7.77 22.06 21.22
N ASN A 471 -7.78 23.11 20.38
CA ASN A 471 -8.49 24.35 20.61
C ASN A 471 -9.76 24.40 19.74
N PRO A 472 -10.97 24.50 20.33
CA PRO A 472 -12.24 24.52 19.59
C PRO A 472 -12.37 25.71 18.63
N GLU A 473 -11.80 26.89 18.97
CA GLU A 473 -11.86 28.08 18.12
C GLU A 473 -11.01 27.90 16.86
N ILE A 474 -9.81 27.31 16.99
CA ILE A 474 -8.96 26.99 15.84
C ILE A 474 -9.62 25.92 14.98
N GLN A 475 -10.25 24.91 15.60
CA GLN A 475 -10.96 23.86 14.85
C GLN A 475 -12.12 24.46 14.02
N LYS A 476 -12.91 25.36 14.61
CA LYS A 476 -13.98 26.05 13.90
C LYS A 476 -13.43 26.89 12.74
N LEU A 477 -12.35 27.65 12.99
CA LEU A 477 -11.70 28.46 11.97
C LEU A 477 -11.18 27.63 10.78
N VAL A 478 -10.60 26.44 11.04
CA VAL A 478 -10.13 25.53 9.96
C VAL A 478 -11.32 25.10 9.09
N LEU A 479 -12.43 24.73 9.70
CA LEU A 479 -13.64 24.29 8.98
C LEU A 479 -14.27 25.45 8.17
N GLU A 480 -14.28 26.66 8.71
CA GLU A 480 -14.73 27.88 8.01
C GLU A 480 -13.83 28.18 6.79
N LYS A 481 -12.51 28.10 6.96
CA LYS A 481 -11.54 28.31 5.85
C LYS A 481 -11.66 27.24 4.77
N TRP A 482 -12.05 26.04 5.14
CA TRP A 482 -12.39 24.96 4.19
C TRP A 482 -13.67 25.26 3.39
N GLY A 483 -14.46 26.24 3.80
CA GLY A 483 -15.66 26.70 3.07
C GLY A 483 -16.98 26.15 3.64
N LEU A 484 -16.97 25.53 4.84
CA LEU A 484 -18.20 25.11 5.51
C LEU A 484 -18.86 26.30 6.18
N ASP A 485 -20.18 26.40 6.05
CA ASP A 485 -20.96 27.38 6.80
C ASP A 485 -21.24 26.93 8.26
N GLU A 486 -21.73 27.87 9.10
CA GLU A 486 -21.93 27.61 10.51
C GLU A 486 -22.94 26.46 10.76
N ALA A 487 -24.00 26.36 9.94
CA ALA A 487 -24.99 25.30 10.07
C ALA A 487 -24.44 23.93 9.70
N GLU A 488 -23.58 23.86 8.68
CA GLU A 488 -22.87 22.64 8.27
C GLU A 488 -21.87 22.21 9.34
N ILE A 489 -21.08 23.16 9.89
CA ILE A 489 -20.14 22.90 10.99
C ILE A 489 -20.89 22.33 12.20
N GLU A 490 -21.95 23.00 12.64
CA GLU A 490 -22.75 22.53 13.79
C GLU A 490 -23.36 21.15 13.54
N ASN A 491 -23.93 20.93 12.36
CA ASN A 491 -24.54 19.64 12.04
C ASN A 491 -23.54 18.50 11.97
N ARG A 492 -22.38 18.71 11.34
CA ARG A 492 -21.39 17.63 11.10
C ARG A 492 -20.43 17.45 12.26
N PHE A 493 -19.92 18.53 12.83
CA PHE A 493 -18.80 18.55 13.76
C PHE A 493 -19.12 19.20 15.12
N GLY A 494 -20.32 19.75 15.33
CA GLY A 494 -20.70 20.47 16.56
C GLY A 494 -20.42 19.65 17.81
N TRP A 495 -20.83 18.39 17.85
CA TRP A 495 -20.55 17.46 18.94
C TRP A 495 -19.03 17.25 19.22
N PHE A 496 -18.21 17.29 18.20
CA PHE A 496 -16.75 17.13 18.33
C PHE A 496 -16.09 18.42 18.81
N ILE A 497 -16.53 19.58 18.29
CA ILE A 497 -16.08 20.90 18.76
C ILE A 497 -16.49 21.12 20.22
N GLU A 498 -17.70 20.69 20.61
CA GLU A 498 -18.14 20.70 22.00
C GLU A 498 -17.19 19.85 22.88
N ALA A 499 -16.85 18.63 22.45
CA ALA A 499 -15.91 17.77 23.17
C ALA A 499 -14.54 18.43 23.37
N LEU A 500 -14.00 19.13 22.37
CA LEU A 500 -12.75 19.90 22.48
C LEU A 500 -12.81 20.97 23.58
N SER A 501 -13.98 21.49 23.91
CA SER A 501 -14.16 22.57 24.90
C SER A 501 -13.98 22.11 26.35
N PHE A 502 -13.90 20.81 26.62
CA PHE A 502 -13.78 20.23 27.96
C PHE A 502 -12.34 19.94 28.40
N GLY A 503 -11.38 20.81 28.04
CA GLY A 503 -10.00 20.68 28.50
C GLY A 503 -9.19 19.59 27.78
N THR A 504 -9.29 19.56 26.48
CA THR A 504 -8.59 18.61 25.61
C THR A 504 -7.07 18.74 25.73
N PRO A 505 -6.34 17.65 26.05
CA PRO A 505 -4.88 17.66 26.08
C PRO A 505 -4.31 17.83 24.67
N VAL A 506 -3.04 18.25 24.59
CA VAL A 506 -2.29 18.14 23.33
C VAL A 506 -2.19 16.66 22.97
N HIS A 507 -2.50 16.30 21.74
CA HIS A 507 -2.44 14.92 21.30
C HIS A 507 -2.02 14.83 19.84
N ALA A 508 -1.45 13.69 19.49
CA ALA A 508 -0.95 13.43 18.14
C ALA A 508 -1.02 11.93 17.84
N GLY A 509 -1.16 11.58 16.57
CA GLY A 509 -1.29 10.19 16.19
C GLY A 509 -0.78 9.90 14.81
N PHE A 510 -0.85 8.60 14.46
CA PHE A 510 -0.37 8.07 13.21
C PHE A 510 -1.23 6.89 12.76
N ALA A 511 -1.34 6.69 11.46
CA ALA A 511 -1.99 5.52 10.88
C ALA A 511 -1.07 4.85 9.85
N ILE A 512 -0.89 3.53 9.95
CA ILE A 512 -0.10 2.72 9.01
C ILE A 512 -1.03 1.85 8.18
N GLY A 513 -0.92 1.93 6.85
CA GLY A 513 -1.61 1.02 5.94
C GLY A 513 -1.00 -0.38 5.97
N ILE A 514 -1.64 -1.31 6.68
CA ILE A 514 -1.11 -2.67 6.85
C ILE A 514 -1.05 -3.42 5.51
N ASP A 515 -2.03 -3.21 4.65
CA ASP A 515 -2.06 -3.87 3.34
C ASP A 515 -0.87 -3.42 2.47
N ARG A 516 -0.53 -2.13 2.51
CA ARG A 516 0.68 -1.59 1.84
C ARG A 516 1.96 -2.12 2.47
N LEU A 517 2.07 -2.12 3.80
CA LEU A 517 3.25 -2.64 4.49
C LEU A 517 3.55 -4.08 4.08
N VAL A 518 2.55 -4.96 4.12
CA VAL A 518 2.72 -6.37 3.80
C VAL A 518 3.01 -6.57 2.31
N ALA A 519 2.35 -5.82 1.41
CA ALA A 519 2.62 -5.88 -0.02
C ALA A 519 4.05 -5.43 -0.36
N GLU A 520 4.52 -4.34 0.25
CA GLU A 520 5.87 -3.82 0.03
C GLU A 520 6.95 -4.79 0.53
N VAL A 521 6.78 -5.34 1.74
CA VAL A 521 7.72 -6.32 2.30
C VAL A 521 7.80 -7.59 1.46
N LEU A 522 6.69 -8.04 0.92
CA LEU A 522 6.62 -9.23 0.06
C LEU A 522 6.86 -8.92 -1.43
N ASN A 523 7.17 -7.67 -1.76
CA ASN A 523 7.35 -7.21 -3.14
C ASN A 523 6.19 -7.63 -4.05
N GLN A 524 4.94 -7.49 -3.55
CA GLN A 524 3.76 -7.83 -4.33
C GLN A 524 3.31 -6.64 -5.19
N PRO A 525 2.88 -6.88 -6.42
CA PRO A 525 2.51 -5.80 -7.36
C PRO A 525 1.21 -5.08 -6.99
N SER A 526 0.42 -5.64 -6.08
CA SER A 526 -0.86 -5.08 -5.63
C SER A 526 -1.19 -5.50 -4.20
N ILE A 527 -1.85 -4.60 -3.46
CA ILE A 527 -2.39 -4.93 -2.12
C ILE A 527 -3.46 -6.03 -2.18
N ARG A 528 -4.08 -6.29 -3.34
CA ARG A 528 -5.02 -7.40 -3.54
C ARG A 528 -4.37 -8.77 -3.34
N ASP A 529 -3.07 -8.87 -3.51
CA ASP A 529 -2.34 -10.12 -3.32
C ASP A 529 -2.14 -10.46 -1.83
N VAL A 530 -2.24 -9.48 -0.94
CA VAL A 530 -2.09 -9.64 0.52
C VAL A 530 -3.40 -9.50 1.30
N ILE A 531 -4.50 -9.22 0.61
CA ILE A 531 -5.86 -9.21 1.17
C ILE A 531 -6.53 -10.56 0.83
N PRO A 532 -7.11 -11.28 1.83
CA PRO A 532 -7.69 -12.61 1.57
C PRO A 532 -8.76 -12.62 0.49
N PHE A 533 -9.74 -11.72 0.55
CA PHE A 533 -10.86 -11.57 -0.39
C PHE A 533 -11.03 -10.10 -0.80
N PRO A 534 -10.17 -9.59 -1.70
CA PRO A 534 -10.25 -8.20 -2.15
C PRO A 534 -11.36 -8.01 -3.19
N LYS A 535 -11.73 -6.75 -3.43
CA LYS A 535 -12.56 -6.37 -4.57
C LYS A 535 -11.72 -6.21 -5.84
N THR A 536 -12.36 -6.36 -7.00
CA THR A 536 -11.74 -6.01 -8.30
C THR A 536 -11.44 -4.52 -8.40
N GLN A 537 -10.80 -4.11 -9.48
CA GLN A 537 -10.59 -2.69 -9.78
C GLN A 537 -11.92 -1.92 -9.97
N SER A 538 -12.99 -2.60 -10.40
CA SER A 538 -14.33 -2.01 -10.51
C SER A 538 -15.14 -2.06 -9.21
N GLY A 539 -14.54 -2.45 -8.08
CA GLY A 539 -15.20 -2.55 -6.77
C GLY A 539 -16.10 -3.77 -6.58
N LEU A 540 -16.07 -4.75 -7.52
CA LEU A 540 -16.89 -5.96 -7.44
C LEU A 540 -16.20 -7.07 -6.65
N ASP A 541 -16.99 -7.90 -6.00
CA ASP A 541 -16.58 -9.21 -5.47
C ASP A 541 -17.04 -10.32 -6.42
N PRO A 542 -16.17 -10.88 -7.26
CA PRO A 542 -16.58 -11.91 -8.23
C PRO A 542 -16.95 -13.26 -7.60
N LEU A 543 -16.57 -13.49 -6.33
CA LEU A 543 -16.90 -14.72 -5.61
C LEU A 543 -18.37 -14.74 -5.19
N THR A 544 -18.84 -13.63 -4.63
CA THR A 544 -20.21 -13.50 -4.08
C THR A 544 -21.16 -12.73 -5.01
N ASN A 545 -20.63 -12.10 -6.05
CA ASN A 545 -21.31 -11.15 -6.93
C ASN A 545 -21.83 -9.89 -6.19
N ALA A 546 -21.15 -9.47 -5.12
CA ALA A 546 -21.46 -8.22 -4.46
C ALA A 546 -20.80 -7.02 -5.19
N PRO A 547 -21.45 -5.84 -5.24
CA PRO A 547 -22.81 -5.55 -4.75
C PRO A 547 -23.89 -6.20 -5.60
N ALA A 548 -25.01 -6.57 -4.96
CA ALA A 548 -26.16 -7.19 -5.61
C ALA A 548 -27.44 -6.38 -5.34
N THR A 549 -28.43 -6.60 -6.18
CA THR A 549 -29.79 -6.07 -5.96
C THR A 549 -30.42 -6.70 -4.72
N ILE A 550 -31.28 -5.96 -4.06
CA ILE A 550 -32.02 -6.38 -2.87
C ILE A 550 -33.51 -6.46 -3.25
N ASP A 551 -34.25 -7.38 -2.64
CA ASP A 551 -35.68 -7.52 -2.85
C ASP A 551 -36.44 -6.23 -2.46
N GLU A 552 -37.46 -5.85 -3.24
CA GLU A 552 -38.23 -4.63 -3.02
C GLU A 552 -38.91 -4.62 -1.63
N GLU A 553 -39.44 -5.76 -1.19
CA GLU A 553 -40.04 -5.90 0.15
C GLU A 553 -39.05 -5.53 1.28
N LEU A 554 -37.78 -5.92 1.12
CA LEU A 554 -36.74 -5.54 2.10
C LEU A 554 -36.41 -4.05 2.03
N LEU A 555 -36.40 -3.45 0.85
CA LEU A 555 -36.19 -1.99 0.70
C LEU A 555 -37.31 -1.18 1.36
N GLU A 556 -38.58 -1.65 1.24
CA GLU A 556 -39.72 -1.01 1.89
C GLU A 556 -39.59 -0.94 3.42
N GLU A 557 -39.00 -1.97 4.05
CA GLU A 557 -38.71 -1.95 5.50
C GLU A 557 -37.79 -0.79 5.92
N TYR A 558 -36.93 -0.32 5.01
CA TYR A 558 -36.03 0.82 5.21
C TYR A 558 -36.58 2.14 4.67
N ASN A 559 -37.82 2.14 4.15
CA ASN A 559 -38.42 3.27 3.44
C ASN A 559 -37.58 3.74 2.24
N LEU A 560 -37.04 2.77 1.48
CA LEU A 560 -36.25 2.96 0.27
C LEU A 560 -36.98 2.35 -0.93
N LYS A 561 -36.69 2.85 -2.12
CA LYS A 561 -37.16 2.27 -3.39
C LYS A 561 -36.11 2.43 -4.48
N TYR A 562 -36.17 1.55 -5.49
CA TYR A 562 -35.44 1.78 -6.72
C TYR A 562 -36.02 2.99 -7.46
N ILE A 563 -35.14 3.86 -7.96
CA ILE A 563 -35.52 4.94 -8.86
C ILE A 563 -35.23 4.44 -10.28
N ASN A 564 -36.28 4.31 -11.11
CA ASN A 564 -36.09 4.04 -12.52
C ASN A 564 -35.44 5.26 -13.17
N LYS A 565 -34.33 5.05 -13.89
CA LYS A 565 -33.60 6.15 -14.57
C LYS A 565 -34.40 6.86 -15.67
N ASP A 566 -35.62 6.38 -15.97
CA ASP A 566 -36.51 6.92 -17.01
C ASP A 566 -37.61 7.82 -16.42
N GLU A 567 -37.62 8.08 -15.12
CA GLU A 567 -38.39 9.12 -14.41
C GLU A 567 -37.45 10.25 -13.92
#